data_851a196eeb358ed97cea28b63dc7c393
#
_entry.id   851a196eeb358ed97cea28b63dc7c393
#
_cell.length_a   1.000
_cell.length_b   1.000
_cell.length_c   1.000
_cell.angle_alpha   90.00
_cell.angle_beta   90.00
_cell.angle_gamma   90.00
#
_symmetry.space_group_name_H-M   'P 1'
#
loop_
_entity.id
_entity.type
_entity.pdbx_description
1 polymer ?
#
loop_
_entity_poly.entity_id
_entity_poly.type
_entity_poly.pdbx_seq_one_letter_code
_entity_poly.pdbx_strand_id
1 'polypeptide(L)'
;HLTLPGYREMDKARDAARKRPIGTTGRGIGTTYSMKSERDGIRLADLDWDEKWNDLDDADKKFLEQFKDKLISMRVNIAAKMYEFRNDNILFEGAQGAMLDLDSGTYPYVSSGASCSAGAATGSGIGPKALDKIYGVFKAYETRVGNGPMPSEFNADTEGELCDYVRNTGNEFGVTTGRPRRCGYLDLVALRYACHVNSIDNLVLTHLDIYDDMNEIEACVAYDIDGKIVTDFPASIPDLNKAKPVLQKFDGWKADITKCTSYKKLPKAARNYVEFIEDFTGTKVGIVSVGADRNQTFVREKIWK
;
A
#
# COMPACT_ATOMS: atom_id res chain seq x y z
N HIS A 1 13.32 -5.46 15.35
CA HIS A 1 13.10 -6.89 15.62
C HIS A 1 13.62 -7.75 14.48
N LEU A 2 14.16 -8.92 14.82
CA LEU A 2 14.71 -9.88 13.86
C LEU A 2 13.64 -10.93 13.51
N THR A 3 13.55 -11.25 12.21
CA THR A 3 12.72 -12.36 11.75
C THR A 3 13.57 -13.62 11.69
N LEU A 4 13.29 -14.57 12.57
CA LEU A 4 14.03 -15.81 12.69
C LEU A 4 13.54 -16.86 11.66
N PRO A 5 14.38 -17.85 11.30
CA PRO A 5 14.02 -18.89 10.34
C PRO A 5 12.73 -19.63 10.71
N GLY A 6 12.56 -20.04 11.96
CA GLY A 6 11.37 -20.73 12.45
C GLY A 6 10.08 -19.93 12.32
N TYR A 7 10.14 -18.60 12.28
CA TYR A 7 8.96 -17.74 12.14
C TYR A 7 8.26 -17.89 10.79
N ARG A 8 8.98 -18.29 9.75
CA ARG A 8 8.38 -18.55 8.43
C ARG A 8 7.46 -19.77 8.46
N GLU A 9 7.89 -20.82 9.10
CA GLU A 9 7.09 -22.04 9.24
C GLU A 9 5.89 -21.81 10.18
N MET A 10 6.08 -21.08 11.27
CA MET A 10 4.99 -20.67 12.16
C MET A 10 3.95 -19.81 11.44
N ASP A 11 4.38 -18.86 10.59
CA ASP A 11 3.51 -17.98 9.84
C ASP A 11 2.61 -18.76 8.86
N LYS A 12 3.21 -19.67 8.10
CA LYS A 12 2.50 -20.57 7.19
C LYS A 12 1.53 -21.51 7.94
N ALA A 13 2.00 -22.12 9.02
CA ALA A 13 1.18 -23.04 9.82
C ALA A 13 -0.02 -22.33 10.46
N ARG A 14 0.20 -21.12 11.00
CA ARG A 14 -0.87 -20.30 11.57
C ARG A 14 -1.91 -19.91 10.52
N ASP A 15 -1.49 -19.51 9.32
CA ASP A 15 -2.43 -19.13 8.25
C ASP A 15 -3.23 -20.33 7.74
N ALA A 16 -2.56 -21.48 7.56
CA ALA A 16 -3.22 -22.72 7.15
C ALA A 16 -4.24 -23.24 8.18
N ALA A 17 -3.99 -23.02 9.48
CA ALA A 17 -4.89 -23.41 10.56
C ALA A 17 -6.11 -22.48 10.73
N ARG A 18 -6.13 -21.31 10.05
CA ARG A 18 -7.24 -20.36 10.16
C ARG A 18 -8.50 -20.92 9.47
N LYS A 19 -9.66 -20.71 10.08
CA LYS A 19 -10.95 -20.97 9.41
C LYS A 19 -11.15 -20.12 8.15
N ARG A 20 -10.50 -18.97 8.10
CA ARG A 20 -10.50 -18.03 6.97
C ARG A 20 -9.06 -17.57 6.74
N PRO A 21 -8.29 -18.26 5.90
CA PRO A 21 -6.92 -17.89 5.60
C PRO A 21 -6.82 -16.46 5.05
N ILE A 22 -5.80 -15.74 5.50
CA ILE A 22 -5.53 -14.36 5.04
C ILE A 22 -4.82 -14.39 3.69
N GLY A 23 -4.09 -15.46 3.41
CA GLY A 23 -3.22 -15.59 2.23
C GLY A 23 -1.86 -14.92 2.46
N THR A 24 -1.25 -15.18 3.63
CA THR A 24 0.07 -14.63 3.99
C THR A 24 1.14 -14.95 2.94
N THR A 25 2.16 -14.08 2.84
CA THR A 25 3.35 -14.37 2.03
C THR A 25 4.26 -15.43 2.65
N GLY A 26 4.00 -15.86 3.90
CA GLY A 26 4.74 -16.89 4.61
C GLY A 26 6.21 -16.54 4.87
N ARG A 27 6.52 -15.26 5.06
CA ARG A 27 7.89 -14.77 5.31
C ARG A 27 8.21 -14.54 6.80
N GLY A 28 7.30 -14.89 7.70
CA GLY A 28 7.48 -14.76 9.15
C GLY A 28 7.25 -13.36 9.71
N ILE A 29 6.77 -12.42 8.89
CA ILE A 29 6.54 -11.03 9.33
C ILE A 29 5.44 -10.97 10.39
N GLY A 30 4.30 -11.66 10.16
CA GLY A 30 3.20 -11.73 11.12
C GLY A 30 3.64 -12.30 12.46
N THR A 31 4.44 -13.38 12.44
CA THR A 31 5.01 -13.96 13.64
C THR A 31 5.97 -13.01 14.35
N THR A 32 6.84 -12.29 13.61
CA THR A 32 7.74 -11.29 14.21
C THR A 32 6.98 -10.19 14.96
N TYR A 33 5.89 -9.68 14.38
CA TYR A 33 5.03 -8.69 15.05
C TYR A 33 4.30 -9.26 16.27
N SER A 34 3.86 -10.52 16.21
CA SER A 34 3.27 -11.23 17.35
C SER A 34 4.26 -11.31 18.51
N MET A 35 5.45 -11.81 18.25
CA MET A 35 6.53 -11.92 19.25
C MET A 35 6.95 -10.55 19.80
N LYS A 36 6.95 -9.50 18.97
CA LYS A 36 7.18 -8.13 19.43
C LYS A 36 6.10 -7.69 20.43
N SER A 37 4.83 -7.95 20.15
CA SER A 37 3.72 -7.56 21.01
C SER A 37 3.64 -8.39 22.29
N GLU A 38 4.00 -9.64 22.23
CA GLU A 38 4.17 -10.57 23.36
C GLU A 38 5.41 -10.23 24.21
N ARG A 39 6.36 -9.45 23.67
CA ARG A 39 7.62 -9.02 24.28
C ARG A 39 8.68 -10.14 24.36
N ASP A 40 8.49 -11.21 23.60
CA ASP A 40 9.39 -12.35 23.53
C ASP A 40 10.33 -12.29 22.31
N GLY A 41 10.07 -11.36 21.38
CA GLY A 41 10.93 -11.16 20.20
C GLY A 41 12.32 -10.63 20.53
N ILE A 42 13.31 -10.98 19.70
CA ILE A 42 14.67 -10.47 19.78
C ILE A 42 14.87 -9.25 18.86
N ARG A 43 15.49 -8.21 19.36
CA ARG A 43 15.86 -7.02 18.60
C ARG A 43 17.34 -7.04 18.28
N LEU A 44 17.73 -6.21 17.34
CA LEU A 44 19.16 -5.96 17.05
C LEU A 44 19.92 -5.51 18.32
N ALA A 45 19.24 -4.74 19.18
CA ALA A 45 19.80 -4.25 20.43
C ALA A 45 20.04 -5.35 21.48
N ASP A 46 19.39 -6.50 21.34
CA ASP A 46 19.39 -7.56 22.36
C ASP A 46 20.42 -8.68 22.07
N LEU A 47 21.19 -8.58 20.96
CA LEU A 47 22.07 -9.64 20.50
C LEU A 47 23.26 -9.94 21.46
N ASP A 48 23.64 -8.98 22.31
CA ASP A 48 24.66 -9.11 23.35
C ASP A 48 24.08 -9.04 24.76
N TRP A 49 22.78 -9.24 24.91
CA TRP A 49 22.10 -9.43 26.19
C TRP A 49 21.97 -10.92 26.47
N ASP A 50 22.78 -11.44 27.41
CA ASP A 50 22.95 -12.87 27.65
C ASP A 50 21.63 -13.59 27.97
N GLU A 51 20.74 -12.99 28.79
CA GLU A 51 19.46 -13.60 29.12
C GLU A 51 18.59 -13.79 27.87
N LYS A 52 18.45 -12.77 27.04
CA LYS A 52 17.67 -12.85 25.80
C LYS A 52 18.30 -13.78 24.76
N TRP A 53 19.64 -13.83 24.71
CA TRP A 53 20.35 -14.77 23.85
C TRP A 53 20.13 -16.21 24.29
N ASN A 54 20.14 -16.47 25.59
CA ASN A 54 19.95 -17.82 26.14
C ASN A 54 18.52 -18.34 25.97
N ASP A 55 17.51 -17.46 25.90
CA ASP A 55 16.12 -17.82 25.62
C ASP A 55 15.87 -18.34 24.19
N LEU A 56 16.78 -18.07 23.24
CA LEU A 56 16.67 -18.56 21.88
C LEU A 56 16.93 -20.07 21.80
N ASP A 57 16.25 -20.76 20.88
CA ASP A 57 16.59 -22.13 20.57
C ASP A 57 17.94 -22.27 19.82
N ASP A 58 18.47 -23.47 19.80
CA ASP A 58 19.80 -23.73 19.22
C ASP A 58 19.86 -23.47 17.71
N ALA A 59 18.76 -23.64 16.98
CA ALA A 59 18.71 -23.40 15.55
C ALA A 59 18.79 -21.90 15.26
N ASP A 60 18.06 -21.10 16.02
CA ASP A 60 18.05 -19.65 15.90
C ASP A 60 19.39 -19.03 16.34
N LYS A 61 19.99 -19.54 17.44
CA LYS A 61 21.36 -19.17 17.86
C LYS A 61 22.36 -19.42 16.74
N LYS A 62 22.39 -20.64 16.22
CA LYS A 62 23.29 -21.04 15.14
C LYS A 62 23.10 -20.20 13.88
N PHE A 63 21.87 -19.79 13.58
CA PHE A 63 21.59 -18.91 12.46
C PHE A 63 22.13 -17.50 12.73
N LEU A 64 21.86 -16.93 13.89
CA LEU A 64 22.25 -15.57 14.24
C LEU A 64 23.76 -15.42 14.44
N GLU A 65 24.45 -16.42 14.95
CA GLU A 65 25.92 -16.42 15.14
C GLU A 65 26.67 -16.06 13.85
N GLN A 66 26.16 -16.47 12.69
CA GLN A 66 26.77 -16.16 11.40
C GLN A 66 26.82 -14.65 11.09
N PHE A 67 25.96 -13.86 11.71
CA PHE A 67 25.76 -12.45 11.41
C PHE A 67 25.93 -11.55 12.64
N LYS A 68 26.08 -12.13 13.84
CA LYS A 68 26.01 -11.43 15.14
C LYS A 68 26.93 -10.22 15.20
N ASP A 69 28.22 -10.40 14.93
CA ASP A 69 29.20 -9.31 15.01
C ASP A 69 28.91 -8.19 14.01
N LYS A 70 28.54 -8.57 12.78
CA LYS A 70 28.16 -7.60 11.75
C LYS A 70 26.91 -6.80 12.15
N LEU A 71 25.90 -7.47 12.67
CA LEU A 71 24.65 -6.85 13.12
C LEU A 71 24.90 -5.90 14.31
N ILE A 72 25.73 -6.32 15.27
CA ILE A 72 26.13 -5.49 16.40
C ILE A 72 26.87 -4.23 15.93
N SER A 73 27.79 -4.36 14.97
CA SER A 73 28.52 -3.21 14.41
C SER A 73 27.63 -2.19 13.67
N MET A 74 26.44 -2.61 13.23
CA MET A 74 25.47 -1.76 12.53
C MET A 74 24.45 -1.09 13.47
N ARG A 75 24.47 -1.40 14.75
CA ARG A 75 23.53 -0.82 15.71
C ARG A 75 23.68 0.68 15.86
N VAL A 76 22.57 1.38 15.89
CA VAL A 76 22.52 2.80 16.19
C VAL A 76 21.29 3.09 17.07
N ASN A 77 21.36 4.14 17.87
CA ASN A 77 20.17 4.72 18.47
C ASN A 77 19.42 5.51 17.40
N ILE A 78 18.38 4.91 16.83
CA ILE A 78 17.67 5.48 15.67
C ILE A 78 17.05 6.83 16.01
N ALA A 79 16.45 7.00 17.21
CA ALA A 79 15.83 8.26 17.61
C ALA A 79 16.89 9.40 17.71
N ALA A 80 18.06 9.12 18.27
CA ALA A 80 19.16 10.07 18.31
C ALA A 80 19.67 10.43 16.92
N LYS A 81 19.77 9.42 16.03
CA LYS A 81 20.20 9.62 14.64
C LYS A 81 19.20 10.46 13.86
N MET A 82 17.91 10.19 14.01
CA MET A 82 16.86 11.00 13.38
C MET A 82 16.86 12.45 13.90
N TYR A 83 17.14 12.66 15.18
CA TYR A 83 17.28 14.01 15.72
C TYR A 83 18.52 14.76 15.18
N GLU A 84 19.62 14.05 14.96
CA GLU A 84 20.83 14.60 14.30
C GLU A 84 20.49 15.12 12.90
N PHE A 85 19.72 14.36 12.10
CA PHE A 85 19.33 14.71 10.73
C PHE A 85 18.04 15.55 10.62
N ARG A 86 17.48 16.06 11.72
CA ARG A 86 16.19 16.76 11.74
C ARG A 86 16.07 17.98 10.82
N ASN A 87 17.18 18.54 10.37
CA ASN A 87 17.22 19.67 9.44
C ASN A 87 17.52 19.24 7.99
N ASP A 88 17.71 17.95 7.75
CA ASP A 88 17.99 17.40 6.43
C ASP A 88 16.69 16.98 5.72
N ASN A 89 16.76 16.80 4.41
CA ASN A 89 15.66 16.20 3.65
C ASN A 89 15.65 14.69 3.86
N ILE A 90 14.62 14.17 4.52
CA ILE A 90 14.45 12.76 4.82
C ILE A 90 13.22 12.26 4.09
N LEU A 91 13.38 11.20 3.27
CA LEU A 91 12.27 10.51 2.62
C LEU A 91 11.97 9.21 3.37
N PHE A 92 10.74 9.08 3.84
CA PHE A 92 10.19 7.82 4.35
C PHE A 92 9.42 7.12 3.24
N GLU A 93 9.88 5.95 2.82
CA GLU A 93 9.16 5.11 1.89
C GLU A 93 8.42 4.01 2.65
N GLY A 94 7.09 4.06 2.61
CA GLY A 94 6.22 3.04 3.20
C GLY A 94 6.16 1.78 2.33
N ALA A 95 5.68 0.69 2.94
CA ALA A 95 5.39 -0.57 2.26
C ALA A 95 3.89 -0.87 2.32
N GLN A 96 3.40 -1.77 1.47
CA GLN A 96 1.99 -2.16 1.33
C GLN A 96 1.09 -1.00 0.86
N GLY A 97 0.02 -0.72 1.59
CA GLY A 97 -0.93 0.37 1.31
C GLY A 97 -1.92 0.54 2.47
N ALA A 98 -2.67 1.63 2.46
CA ALA A 98 -3.59 2.01 3.55
C ALA A 98 -4.62 0.90 3.88
N MET A 99 -5.16 0.20 2.86
CA MET A 99 -6.13 -0.88 3.08
C MET A 99 -5.51 -2.14 3.69
N LEU A 100 -4.18 -2.23 3.76
CA LEU A 100 -3.42 -3.32 4.40
C LEU A 100 -2.84 -2.91 5.77
N ASP A 101 -3.12 -1.71 6.25
CA ASP A 101 -2.75 -1.28 7.60
C ASP A 101 -3.49 -2.08 8.65
N LEU A 102 -2.79 -2.43 9.74
CA LEU A 102 -3.34 -3.28 10.80
C LEU A 102 -4.57 -2.67 11.47
N ASP A 103 -4.57 -1.36 11.68
CA ASP A 103 -5.61 -0.64 12.41
C ASP A 103 -6.64 0.02 11.48
N SER A 104 -6.18 0.56 10.36
CA SER A 104 -7.01 1.34 9.42
C SER A 104 -7.46 0.55 8.19
N GLY A 105 -6.92 -0.65 7.96
CA GLY A 105 -7.21 -1.46 6.78
C GLY A 105 -8.42 -2.38 6.92
N THR A 106 -8.56 -3.29 5.95
CA THR A 106 -9.66 -4.26 5.86
C THR A 106 -9.44 -5.47 6.77
N TYR A 107 -9.29 -5.26 8.07
CA TYR A 107 -9.07 -6.33 9.05
C TYR A 107 -10.13 -7.43 8.96
N PRO A 108 -9.77 -8.75 8.95
CA PRO A 108 -8.43 -9.30 9.24
C PRO A 108 -7.51 -9.46 8.02
N TYR A 109 -7.90 -9.02 6.83
CA TYR A 109 -7.16 -9.16 5.59
C TYR A 109 -6.16 -8.00 5.41
N VAL A 110 -5.23 -7.88 6.34
CA VAL A 110 -4.26 -6.80 6.46
C VAL A 110 -2.85 -7.34 6.70
N SER A 111 -1.85 -6.48 6.63
CA SER A 111 -0.50 -6.74 7.13
C SER A 111 -0.49 -6.67 8.66
N SER A 112 0.57 -7.17 9.27
CA SER A 112 0.72 -7.14 10.74
C SER A 112 1.33 -5.85 11.26
N GLY A 113 1.58 -4.87 10.40
CA GLY A 113 2.23 -3.62 10.75
C GLY A 113 1.47 -2.39 10.31
N ALA A 114 1.93 -1.23 10.74
CA ALA A 114 1.42 0.07 10.36
C ALA A 114 1.90 0.45 8.96
N SER A 115 1.00 0.38 7.98
CA SER A 115 1.25 0.77 6.58
C SER A 115 0.84 2.23 6.30
N CYS A 116 0.07 2.83 7.21
CA CYS A 116 -0.28 4.24 7.15
C CYS A 116 0.89 5.15 7.58
N SER A 117 0.78 6.44 7.26
CA SER A 117 1.82 7.45 7.51
C SER A 117 2.30 7.53 8.97
N ALA A 118 1.41 7.24 9.94
CA ALA A 118 1.77 7.14 11.34
C ALA A 118 2.86 6.09 11.62
N GLY A 119 2.96 5.06 10.77
CA GLY A 119 4.00 4.04 10.81
C GLY A 119 5.40 4.60 10.62
N ALA A 120 5.56 5.68 9.87
CA ALA A 120 6.86 6.36 9.71
C ALA A 120 7.35 6.94 11.04
N ALA A 121 6.46 7.57 11.81
CA ALA A 121 6.79 8.14 13.11
C ALA A 121 7.14 7.03 14.13
N THR A 122 6.28 6.01 14.26
CA THR A 122 6.51 4.92 15.22
C THR A 122 7.71 4.05 14.86
N GLY A 123 7.94 3.81 13.57
CA GLY A 123 9.04 2.98 13.07
C GLY A 123 10.41 3.62 13.15
N SER A 124 10.49 4.94 13.00
CA SER A 124 11.75 5.70 13.02
C SER A 124 12.05 6.39 14.37
N GLY A 125 11.08 6.40 15.29
CA GLY A 125 11.26 7.02 16.61
C GLY A 125 11.21 8.55 16.58
N ILE A 126 10.58 9.16 15.54
CA ILE A 126 10.33 10.61 15.49
C ILE A 126 8.92 10.93 16.00
N GLY A 127 8.70 12.16 16.40
CA GLY A 127 7.35 12.64 16.71
C GLY A 127 6.52 12.85 15.44
N PRO A 128 5.17 12.69 15.49
CA PRO A 128 4.33 12.81 14.28
C PRO A 128 4.39 14.21 13.64
N LYS A 129 4.69 15.26 14.40
CA LYS A 129 4.85 16.62 13.87
C LYS A 129 6.14 16.83 13.05
N ALA A 130 7.05 15.84 13.03
CA ALA A 130 8.27 15.90 12.21
C ALA A 130 8.02 15.43 10.77
N LEU A 131 6.82 14.94 10.45
CA LEU A 131 6.41 14.66 9.08
C LEU A 131 5.89 15.95 8.44
N ASP A 132 6.68 16.57 7.58
CA ASP A 132 6.35 17.85 6.95
C ASP A 132 5.33 17.70 5.83
N LYS A 133 5.43 16.63 5.01
CA LYS A 133 4.55 16.33 3.89
C LYS A 133 4.34 14.84 3.73
N ILE A 134 3.11 14.47 3.40
CA ILE A 134 2.69 13.10 3.16
C ILE A 134 2.16 12.97 1.74
N TYR A 135 2.78 12.07 0.97
CA TYR A 135 2.39 11.76 -0.41
C TYR A 135 1.71 10.40 -0.47
N GLY A 136 0.48 10.37 -1.02
CA GLY A 136 -0.26 9.14 -1.25
C GLY A 136 -0.06 8.63 -2.67
N VAL A 137 0.64 7.52 -2.86
CA VAL A 137 0.82 6.91 -4.18
C VAL A 137 -0.34 5.96 -4.47
N PHE A 138 -0.99 6.14 -5.62
CA PHE A 138 -2.06 5.28 -6.10
C PHE A 138 -1.99 5.08 -7.62
N LYS A 139 -2.64 4.04 -8.11
CA LYS A 139 -2.78 3.75 -9.53
C LYS A 139 -4.08 4.33 -10.07
N ALA A 140 -4.17 4.52 -11.37
CA ALA A 140 -5.42 4.90 -12.04
C ALA A 140 -6.54 3.84 -11.91
N TYR A 141 -6.22 2.63 -11.45
CA TYR A 141 -7.08 1.49 -11.17
C TYR A 141 -6.69 0.84 -9.85
N GLU A 142 -7.46 -0.12 -9.35
CA GLU A 142 -7.12 -0.83 -8.14
C GLU A 142 -6.54 -2.22 -8.38
N THR A 143 -5.68 -2.66 -7.46
CA THR A 143 -5.17 -4.03 -7.43
C THR A 143 -5.08 -4.56 -6.00
N ARG A 144 -5.36 -5.86 -5.84
CA ARG A 144 -5.21 -6.54 -4.57
C ARG A 144 -4.49 -7.87 -4.72
N VAL A 145 -3.58 -8.14 -3.78
CA VAL A 145 -2.97 -9.47 -3.57
C VAL A 145 -3.55 -10.06 -2.29
N GLY A 146 -3.86 -11.37 -2.32
CA GLY A 146 -4.43 -12.07 -1.18
C GLY A 146 -5.95 -11.95 -1.08
N ASN A 147 -6.49 -12.50 -0.01
CA ASN A 147 -7.92 -12.55 0.25
C ASN A 147 -8.43 -11.21 0.81
N GLY A 148 -9.74 -11.11 0.96
CA GLY A 148 -10.41 -9.94 1.51
C GLY A 148 -11.26 -9.19 0.50
N PRO A 149 -12.07 -8.25 0.97
CA PRO A 149 -12.99 -7.50 0.12
C PRO A 149 -12.25 -6.55 -0.83
N MET A 150 -12.82 -6.37 -1.99
CA MET A 150 -12.43 -5.40 -3.01
C MET A 150 -13.70 -4.97 -3.74
N PRO A 151 -14.46 -3.99 -3.20
CA PRO A 151 -15.78 -3.64 -3.71
C PRO A 151 -15.81 -3.23 -5.18
N SER A 152 -14.74 -2.63 -5.67
CA SER A 152 -14.59 -2.19 -7.06
C SER A 152 -13.93 -3.22 -7.98
N GLU A 153 -13.77 -4.48 -7.54
CA GLU A 153 -13.17 -5.56 -8.35
C GLU A 153 -13.99 -5.80 -9.62
N PHE A 154 -13.31 -5.97 -10.74
CA PHE A 154 -13.95 -6.33 -12.01
C PHE A 154 -14.69 -7.66 -11.87
N ASN A 155 -15.92 -7.70 -12.35
CA ASN A 155 -16.72 -8.92 -12.38
C ASN A 155 -16.17 -9.87 -13.45
N ALA A 156 -15.72 -11.05 -13.04
CA ALA A 156 -15.11 -12.03 -13.94
C ALA A 156 -16.05 -12.49 -15.05
N ASP A 157 -17.37 -12.53 -14.81
CA ASP A 157 -18.36 -13.01 -15.76
C ASP A 157 -18.72 -11.96 -16.84
N THR A 158 -18.66 -10.67 -16.49
CA THR A 158 -19.10 -9.57 -17.38
C THR A 158 -17.97 -8.66 -17.82
N GLU A 159 -16.86 -8.62 -17.10
CA GLU A 159 -15.74 -7.70 -17.29
C GLU A 159 -14.39 -8.41 -17.42
N GLY A 160 -14.41 -9.71 -17.77
CA GLY A 160 -13.20 -10.52 -17.89
C GLY A 160 -12.18 -9.95 -18.89
N GLU A 161 -12.63 -9.45 -20.04
CA GLU A 161 -11.77 -8.83 -21.06
C GLU A 161 -11.10 -7.54 -20.53
N LEU A 162 -11.85 -6.71 -19.80
CA LEU A 162 -11.31 -5.49 -19.16
C LEU A 162 -10.28 -5.84 -18.08
N CYS A 163 -10.59 -6.85 -17.26
CA CYS A 163 -9.68 -7.36 -16.24
C CYS A 163 -8.36 -7.86 -16.84
N ASP A 164 -8.43 -8.63 -17.92
CA ASP A 164 -7.26 -9.15 -18.61
C ASP A 164 -6.45 -8.04 -19.30
N TYR A 165 -7.14 -7.08 -19.91
CA TYR A 165 -6.50 -5.90 -20.48
C TYR A 165 -5.71 -5.12 -19.42
N VAL A 166 -6.35 -4.73 -18.29
CA VAL A 166 -5.71 -3.99 -17.21
C VAL A 166 -4.55 -4.78 -16.60
N ARG A 167 -4.75 -6.08 -16.38
CA ARG A 167 -3.71 -6.97 -15.81
C ARG A 167 -2.49 -7.08 -16.70
N ASN A 168 -2.69 -7.28 -17.99
CA ASN A 168 -1.58 -7.47 -18.94
C ASN A 168 -0.86 -6.15 -19.22
N THR A 169 -1.60 -5.08 -19.51
CA THR A 169 -1.03 -3.75 -19.80
C THR A 169 -0.34 -3.16 -18.55
N GLY A 170 -0.94 -3.33 -17.38
CA GLY A 170 -0.37 -2.89 -16.10
C GLY A 170 0.71 -3.82 -15.54
N ASN A 171 0.98 -4.98 -16.20
CA ASN A 171 1.88 -6.03 -15.71
C ASN A 171 1.55 -6.46 -14.27
N GLU A 172 0.26 -6.70 -13.99
CA GLU A 172 -0.25 -6.94 -12.64
C GLU A 172 -0.08 -8.41 -12.22
N PHE A 173 1.18 -8.79 -12.03
CA PHE A 173 1.59 -10.11 -11.54
C PHE A 173 2.48 -9.96 -10.30
N GLY A 174 2.42 -10.93 -9.41
CA GLY A 174 3.25 -10.93 -8.21
C GLY A 174 4.73 -11.16 -8.57
N VAL A 175 5.61 -10.23 -8.23
CA VAL A 175 7.05 -10.29 -8.56
C VAL A 175 7.69 -11.60 -8.07
N THR A 176 7.31 -12.09 -6.90
CA THR A 176 7.89 -13.30 -6.28
C THR A 176 7.16 -14.59 -6.68
N THR A 177 5.84 -14.51 -6.92
CA THR A 177 4.98 -15.69 -7.09
C THR A 177 4.49 -15.86 -8.52
N GLY A 178 4.61 -14.86 -9.37
CA GLY A 178 4.01 -14.83 -10.72
C GLY A 178 2.47 -14.87 -10.72
N ARG A 179 1.81 -14.86 -9.53
CA ARG A 179 0.35 -14.94 -9.46
C ARG A 179 -0.29 -13.67 -10.02
N PRO A 180 -1.37 -13.81 -10.83
CA PRO A 180 -2.13 -12.66 -11.29
C PRO A 180 -2.75 -11.93 -10.10
N ARG A 181 -2.70 -10.60 -10.12
CA ARG A 181 -3.38 -9.76 -9.13
C ARG A 181 -4.85 -9.63 -9.50
N ARG A 182 -5.69 -9.48 -8.50
CA ARG A 182 -7.07 -9.04 -8.65
C ARG A 182 -7.02 -7.57 -9.09
N CYS A 183 -7.82 -7.21 -10.07
CA CYS A 183 -7.88 -5.84 -10.62
C CYS A 183 -9.32 -5.32 -10.53
N GLY A 184 -9.49 -4.01 -10.47
CA GLY A 184 -10.78 -3.35 -10.37
C GLY A 184 -10.72 -1.89 -10.77
N TYR A 185 -11.88 -1.25 -10.81
CA TYR A 185 -12.02 0.19 -11.03
C TYR A 185 -11.31 0.98 -9.94
N LEU A 186 -10.81 2.17 -10.25
CA LEU A 186 -10.36 3.09 -9.22
C LEU A 186 -11.48 3.34 -8.21
N ASP A 187 -11.25 3.00 -6.95
CA ASP A 187 -12.19 3.21 -5.86
C ASP A 187 -11.92 4.55 -5.18
N LEU A 188 -12.69 5.55 -5.56
CA LEU A 188 -12.53 6.90 -5.02
C LEU A 188 -13.01 7.01 -3.57
N VAL A 189 -13.93 6.15 -3.13
CA VAL A 189 -14.36 6.09 -1.73
C VAL A 189 -13.21 5.60 -0.86
N ALA A 190 -12.55 4.51 -1.27
CA ALA A 190 -11.38 3.98 -0.60
C ALA A 190 -10.20 4.97 -0.66
N LEU A 191 -9.97 5.63 -1.80
CA LEU A 191 -8.93 6.64 -1.97
C LEU A 191 -9.15 7.84 -1.04
N ARG A 192 -10.37 8.37 -0.96
CA ARG A 192 -10.72 9.46 -0.03
C ARG A 192 -10.50 9.05 1.42
N TYR A 193 -10.92 7.85 1.80
CA TYR A 193 -10.64 7.30 3.12
C TYR A 193 -9.13 7.23 3.38
N ALA A 194 -8.34 6.72 2.43
CA ALA A 194 -6.88 6.67 2.55
C ALA A 194 -6.26 8.07 2.71
N CYS A 195 -6.78 9.09 2.01
CA CYS A 195 -6.35 10.47 2.19
C CYS A 195 -6.58 10.96 3.62
N HIS A 196 -7.74 10.67 4.20
CA HIS A 196 -8.11 11.11 5.54
C HIS A 196 -7.27 10.44 6.63
N VAL A 197 -7.16 9.10 6.62
CA VAL A 197 -6.43 8.37 7.67
C VAL A 197 -4.92 8.59 7.64
N ASN A 198 -4.39 9.05 6.51
CA ASN A 198 -2.97 9.37 6.35
C ASN A 198 -2.65 10.86 6.39
N SER A 199 -3.65 11.75 6.44
CA SER A 199 -3.45 13.20 6.30
C SER A 199 -2.62 13.54 5.06
N ILE A 200 -3.01 13.01 3.88
CA ILE A 200 -2.25 13.17 2.64
C ILE A 200 -2.31 14.62 2.17
N ASP A 201 -1.15 15.23 1.99
CA ASP A 201 -1.02 16.59 1.43
C ASP A 201 -1.15 16.59 -0.09
N ASN A 202 -0.57 15.58 -0.74
CA ASN A 202 -0.58 15.44 -2.19
C ASN A 202 -0.68 13.99 -2.62
N LEU A 203 -1.47 13.73 -3.63
CA LEU A 203 -1.58 12.44 -4.31
C LEU A 203 -0.53 12.32 -5.43
N VAL A 204 -0.09 11.09 -5.66
CA VAL A 204 0.78 10.70 -6.77
C VAL A 204 0.04 9.66 -7.60
N LEU A 205 -0.49 10.09 -8.73
CA LEU A 205 -1.20 9.22 -9.67
C LEU A 205 -0.21 8.51 -10.58
N THR A 206 -0.29 7.19 -10.64
CA THR A 206 0.53 6.34 -11.51
C THR A 206 -0.33 5.53 -12.46
N HIS A 207 0.27 4.98 -13.51
CA HIS A 207 -0.42 4.15 -14.51
C HIS A 207 -1.61 4.84 -15.19
N LEU A 208 -1.56 6.15 -15.42
CA LEU A 208 -2.64 6.84 -16.13
C LEU A 208 -2.74 6.38 -17.59
N ASP A 209 -1.63 5.98 -18.20
CA ASP A 209 -1.48 5.40 -19.53
C ASP A 209 -2.27 4.10 -19.75
N ILE A 210 -2.73 3.44 -18.69
CA ILE A 210 -3.56 2.23 -18.79
C ILE A 210 -4.84 2.45 -19.62
N TYR A 211 -5.31 3.68 -19.69
CA TYR A 211 -6.55 4.06 -20.36
C TYR A 211 -6.37 4.64 -21.77
N ASP A 212 -5.15 4.56 -22.34
CA ASP A 212 -4.81 5.19 -23.62
C ASP A 212 -5.69 4.75 -24.79
N ASP A 213 -6.11 3.48 -24.80
CA ASP A 213 -6.94 2.91 -25.86
C ASP A 213 -8.45 2.97 -25.57
N MET A 214 -8.88 3.54 -24.44
CA MET A 214 -10.27 3.52 -24.01
C MET A 214 -11.05 4.73 -24.50
N ASN A 215 -12.32 4.49 -24.93
CA ASN A 215 -13.28 5.57 -25.25
C ASN A 215 -13.96 6.12 -24.00
N GLU A 216 -14.17 5.26 -23.02
CA GLU A 216 -14.86 5.54 -21.77
C GLU A 216 -14.10 4.83 -20.65
N ILE A 217 -13.98 5.51 -19.51
CA ILE A 217 -13.41 4.97 -18.29
C ILE A 217 -14.40 5.13 -17.15
N GLU A 218 -14.29 4.30 -16.14
CA GLU A 218 -15.20 4.33 -14.99
C GLU A 218 -14.42 4.32 -13.68
N ALA A 219 -14.99 4.96 -12.65
CA ALA A 219 -14.48 4.93 -11.30
C ALA A 219 -15.61 4.75 -10.29
N CYS A 220 -15.35 4.06 -9.19
CA CYS A 220 -16.29 3.85 -8.11
C CYS A 220 -16.40 5.10 -7.25
N VAL A 221 -17.62 5.67 -7.15
CA VAL A 221 -17.89 6.91 -6.41
C VAL A 221 -18.76 6.70 -5.16
N ALA A 222 -19.38 5.53 -5.03
CA ALA A 222 -20.17 5.11 -3.88
C ALA A 222 -20.34 3.59 -3.89
N TYR A 223 -20.90 3.04 -2.83
CA TYR A 223 -21.30 1.63 -2.76
C TYR A 223 -22.81 1.50 -2.60
N ASP A 224 -23.41 0.54 -3.30
CA ASP A 224 -24.74 0.03 -2.95
C ASP A 224 -24.58 -1.15 -1.99
N ILE A 225 -25.09 -1.00 -0.78
CA ILE A 225 -25.10 -2.04 0.25
C ILE A 225 -26.56 -2.33 0.63
N ASP A 226 -27.08 -3.47 0.19
CA ASP A 226 -28.46 -3.89 0.44
C ASP A 226 -29.50 -2.84 -0.02
N GLY A 227 -29.26 -2.14 -1.16
CA GLY A 227 -30.13 -1.10 -1.72
C GLY A 227 -29.94 0.30 -1.12
N LYS A 228 -28.97 0.46 -0.23
CA LYS A 228 -28.61 1.76 0.37
C LYS A 228 -27.28 2.27 -0.21
N ILE A 229 -27.31 3.49 -0.72
CA ILE A 229 -26.09 4.17 -1.20
C ILE A 229 -25.26 4.66 -0.02
N VAL A 230 -24.01 4.22 0.03
CA VAL A 230 -23.02 4.55 1.06
C VAL A 230 -21.83 5.23 0.39
N THR A 231 -21.48 6.40 0.87
CA THR A 231 -20.36 7.22 0.34
C THR A 231 -19.11 7.16 1.20
N ASP A 232 -19.19 6.68 2.44
CA ASP A 232 -18.05 6.49 3.32
C ASP A 232 -17.54 5.05 3.23
N PHE A 233 -16.23 4.87 3.43
CA PHE A 233 -15.62 3.54 3.39
C PHE A 233 -16.07 2.70 4.60
N PRO A 234 -16.76 1.56 4.41
CA PRO A 234 -17.27 0.77 5.52
C PRO A 234 -16.16 0.12 6.34
N ALA A 235 -16.24 0.23 7.65
CA ALA A 235 -15.31 -0.45 8.56
C ALA A 235 -15.60 -1.96 8.72
N SER A 236 -16.81 -2.39 8.33
CA SER A 236 -17.30 -3.77 8.52
C SER A 236 -16.99 -4.64 7.31
N ILE A 237 -16.34 -5.79 7.53
CA ILE A 237 -16.11 -6.78 6.47
C ILE A 237 -17.43 -7.35 5.89
N PRO A 238 -18.46 -7.66 6.68
CA PRO A 238 -19.76 -8.02 6.12
C PRO A 238 -20.34 -7.00 5.15
N ASP A 239 -20.21 -5.71 5.46
CA ASP A 239 -20.70 -4.64 4.57
C ASP A 239 -19.83 -4.49 3.33
N LEU A 240 -18.51 -4.55 3.47
CA LEU A 240 -17.58 -4.53 2.34
C LEU A 240 -17.80 -5.73 1.39
N ASN A 241 -18.16 -6.90 1.91
CA ASN A 241 -18.44 -8.08 1.09
C ASN A 241 -19.78 -7.97 0.34
N LYS A 242 -20.71 -7.13 0.80
CA LYS A 242 -21.99 -6.87 0.13
C LYS A 242 -21.92 -5.67 -0.80
N ALA A 243 -20.92 -4.81 -0.60
CA ALA A 243 -20.78 -3.57 -1.34
C ALA A 243 -20.64 -3.84 -2.84
N LYS A 244 -21.50 -3.22 -3.63
CA LYS A 244 -21.44 -3.18 -5.09
C LYS A 244 -20.99 -1.78 -5.49
N PRO A 245 -20.05 -1.63 -6.42
CA PRO A 245 -19.58 -0.31 -6.82
C PRO A 245 -20.69 0.45 -7.56
N VAL A 246 -20.89 1.69 -7.22
CA VAL A 246 -21.63 2.67 -8.01
C VAL A 246 -20.63 3.40 -8.88
N LEU A 247 -20.68 3.15 -10.18
CA LEU A 247 -19.71 3.63 -11.14
C LEU A 247 -20.14 4.95 -11.76
N GLN A 248 -19.20 5.87 -11.91
CA GLN A 248 -19.33 7.09 -12.69
C GLN A 248 -18.47 6.98 -13.95
N LYS A 249 -19.04 7.33 -15.09
CA LYS A 249 -18.41 7.32 -16.40
C LYS A 249 -17.70 8.62 -16.69
N PHE A 250 -16.59 8.52 -17.41
CA PHE A 250 -15.80 9.63 -17.90
C PHE A 250 -15.39 9.38 -19.35
N ASP A 251 -15.22 10.45 -20.12
CA ASP A 251 -14.64 10.34 -21.45
C ASP A 251 -13.22 9.79 -21.37
N GLY A 252 -12.92 8.76 -22.16
CA GLY A 252 -11.57 8.32 -22.42
C GLY A 252 -10.85 9.28 -23.37
N TRP A 253 -9.58 9.06 -23.64
CA TRP A 253 -8.82 10.00 -24.48
C TRP A 253 -8.28 9.40 -25.77
N LYS A 254 -8.28 8.08 -25.94
CA LYS A 254 -7.80 7.40 -27.15
C LYS A 254 -6.52 7.99 -27.76
N ALA A 255 -5.53 8.18 -26.92
CA ALA A 255 -4.27 8.80 -27.29
C ALA A 255 -3.13 8.27 -26.41
N ASP A 256 -1.99 7.96 -27.03
CA ASP A 256 -0.77 7.59 -26.32
C ASP A 256 -0.24 8.80 -25.55
N ILE A 257 -0.55 8.85 -24.23
CA ILE A 257 -0.11 9.94 -23.35
C ILE A 257 1.34 9.78 -22.88
N THR A 258 1.96 8.62 -23.11
CA THR A 258 3.36 8.39 -22.74
C THR A 258 4.34 9.33 -23.47
N LYS A 259 3.90 9.91 -24.58
CA LYS A 259 4.64 10.90 -25.37
C LYS A 259 4.41 12.35 -24.93
N CYS A 260 3.53 12.58 -23.99
CA CYS A 260 3.30 13.93 -23.46
C CYS A 260 4.54 14.40 -22.70
N THR A 261 4.89 15.67 -22.85
CA THR A 261 6.08 16.28 -22.21
C THR A 261 5.74 17.16 -21.01
N SER A 262 4.47 17.30 -20.69
CA SER A 262 4.00 18.02 -19.50
C SER A 262 2.52 17.71 -19.23
N TYR A 263 2.06 17.93 -18.00
CA TYR A 263 0.66 17.78 -17.60
C TYR A 263 -0.30 18.62 -18.48
N LYS A 264 0.09 19.84 -18.86
CA LYS A 264 -0.75 20.72 -19.70
C LYS A 264 -0.99 20.19 -21.11
N LYS A 265 -0.12 19.30 -21.59
CA LYS A 265 -0.23 18.66 -22.91
C LYS A 265 -1.04 17.37 -22.90
N LEU A 266 -1.44 16.89 -21.74
CA LEU A 266 -2.38 15.77 -21.67
C LEU A 266 -3.71 16.12 -22.37
N PRO A 267 -4.38 15.13 -22.96
CA PRO A 267 -5.75 15.30 -23.48
C PRO A 267 -6.66 15.92 -22.43
N LYS A 268 -7.65 16.71 -22.88
CA LYS A 268 -8.59 17.37 -21.95
C LYS A 268 -9.33 16.35 -21.08
N ALA A 269 -9.74 15.22 -21.65
CA ALA A 269 -10.42 14.16 -20.91
C ALA A 269 -9.55 13.62 -19.76
N ALA A 270 -8.25 13.34 -20.01
CA ALA A 270 -7.33 12.91 -18.98
C ALA A 270 -7.14 13.94 -17.86
N ARG A 271 -7.06 15.24 -18.20
CA ARG A 271 -6.99 16.29 -17.18
C ARG A 271 -8.29 16.41 -16.39
N ASN A 272 -9.45 16.35 -17.03
CA ASN A 272 -10.75 16.37 -16.35
C ASN A 272 -10.89 15.21 -15.37
N TYR A 273 -10.39 14.03 -15.75
CA TYR A 273 -10.39 12.86 -14.86
C TYR A 273 -9.52 13.10 -13.62
N VAL A 274 -8.31 13.66 -13.80
CA VAL A 274 -7.44 14.01 -12.66
C VAL A 274 -8.08 15.09 -11.78
N GLU A 275 -8.69 16.11 -12.37
CA GLU A 275 -9.39 17.19 -11.64
C GLU A 275 -10.58 16.63 -10.85
N PHE A 276 -11.33 15.67 -11.42
CA PHE A 276 -12.42 15.02 -10.70
C PHE A 276 -11.91 14.23 -9.48
N ILE A 277 -10.78 13.51 -9.61
CA ILE A 277 -10.15 12.82 -8.48
C ILE A 277 -9.78 13.81 -7.37
N GLU A 278 -9.22 14.98 -7.72
CA GLU A 278 -8.88 16.04 -6.76
C GLU A 278 -10.12 16.55 -6.03
N ASP A 279 -11.18 16.84 -6.77
CA ASP A 279 -12.44 17.37 -6.21
C ASP A 279 -13.13 16.32 -5.31
N PHE A 280 -13.15 15.05 -5.73
CA PHE A 280 -13.79 13.98 -4.98
C PHE A 280 -13.05 13.69 -3.67
N THR A 281 -11.73 13.67 -3.70
CA THR A 281 -10.90 13.34 -2.52
C THR A 281 -10.62 14.54 -1.63
N GLY A 282 -10.80 15.76 -2.14
CA GLY A 282 -10.38 17.00 -1.49
C GLY A 282 -8.86 17.17 -1.41
N THR A 283 -8.09 16.36 -2.16
CA THR A 283 -6.63 16.31 -2.10
C THR A 283 -6.03 16.50 -3.49
N LYS A 284 -5.04 17.40 -3.62
CA LYS A 284 -4.39 17.68 -4.91
C LYS A 284 -3.56 16.50 -5.42
N VAL A 285 -3.60 16.26 -6.72
CA VAL A 285 -2.70 15.33 -7.41
C VAL A 285 -1.44 16.10 -7.79
N GLY A 286 -0.46 16.10 -6.92
CA GLY A 286 0.79 16.86 -7.09
C GLY A 286 1.76 16.25 -8.10
N ILE A 287 1.63 14.94 -8.38
CA ILE A 287 2.48 14.22 -9.34
C ILE A 287 1.60 13.29 -10.17
N VAL A 288 1.85 13.27 -11.49
CA VAL A 288 1.17 12.37 -12.45
C VAL A 288 2.22 11.63 -13.27
N SER A 289 2.18 10.31 -13.24
CA SER A 289 2.99 9.43 -14.09
C SER A 289 2.14 8.85 -15.22
N VAL A 290 2.67 8.95 -16.43
CA VAL A 290 2.02 8.52 -17.68
C VAL A 290 2.81 7.43 -18.39
N GLY A 291 3.67 6.72 -17.69
CA GLY A 291 4.48 5.63 -18.18
C GLY A 291 5.56 5.20 -17.20
N ALA A 292 6.31 4.17 -17.54
CA ALA A 292 7.30 3.53 -16.67
C ALA A 292 8.62 4.30 -16.54
N ASP A 293 8.95 5.20 -17.50
CA ASP A 293 10.18 5.98 -17.46
C ASP A 293 10.04 7.20 -16.52
N ARG A 294 11.12 7.53 -15.79
CA ARG A 294 11.13 8.69 -14.89
C ARG A 294 10.81 10.02 -15.58
N ASN A 295 11.13 10.15 -16.88
CA ASN A 295 10.82 11.33 -17.67
C ASN A 295 9.32 11.43 -18.04
N GLN A 296 8.55 10.36 -17.83
CA GLN A 296 7.10 10.30 -18.02
C GLN A 296 6.34 10.63 -16.73
N THR A 297 6.99 11.38 -15.82
CA THR A 297 6.41 11.82 -14.55
C THR A 297 6.40 13.34 -14.48
N PHE A 298 5.20 13.92 -14.29
CA PHE A 298 4.99 15.36 -14.22
C PHE A 298 4.78 15.80 -12.79
N VAL A 299 5.66 16.65 -12.28
CA VAL A 299 5.53 17.28 -10.97
C VAL A 299 4.72 18.57 -11.14
N ARG A 300 3.55 18.66 -10.51
CA ARG A 300 2.62 19.79 -10.53
C ARG A 300 2.78 20.68 -9.28
N GLU A 301 3.23 20.10 -8.17
CA GLU A 301 3.43 20.78 -6.90
C GLU A 301 4.87 20.61 -6.42
N LYS A 302 5.45 21.64 -5.80
CA LYS A 302 6.81 21.60 -5.28
C LYS A 302 6.90 20.56 -4.13
N ILE A 303 7.79 19.55 -4.29
CA ILE A 303 7.94 18.45 -3.33
C ILE A 303 8.70 18.91 -2.08
N TRP A 304 9.84 19.53 -2.27
CA TRP A 304 10.71 20.02 -1.18
C TRP A 304 10.50 21.51 -0.92
N LYS A 305 10.77 21.92 0.30
CA LYS A 305 10.77 23.35 0.69
C LYS A 305 11.85 24.16 -0.02
#